data_fd8c859b5fe286d6b2be52ed64868c53
#
_entry.id   fd8c859b5fe286d6b2be52ed64868c53
#
_cell.length_a   1.000
_cell.length_b   1.000
_cell.length_c   1.000
_cell.angle_alpha   90.00
_cell.angle_beta   90.00
_cell.angle_gamma   90.00
#
_symmetry.space_group_name_H-M   'P 1'
#
loop_
_entity.id
_entity.type
_entity.pdbx_description
1 polymer ?
#
loop_
_entity_poly.entity_id
_entity_poly.type
_entity_poly.pdbx_seq_one_letter_code
_entity_poly.pdbx_strand_id
1 'polypeptide(L)'
;EDGENLGYIWKCASGTLTPNGSKATWTAPLKHGIYFISCTVADGYGATDVATIAIEVTPVPGVGVSGKVLNAVDRSPVANVLVIISGYTGTTNANGDYTILNVGTGNHDAAGSSDGYCPFNAPFVIPDDYEGETFTYNFSMSPVLTAGQTRMILNWGETPPDLDSHLLTPIIDGSTYHIYYSS
;
A
#
# COMPACT_ATOMS: atom_id res chain seq x y z
N GLU A 1 -29.56 48.25 11.97
CA GLU A 1 -28.85 47.10 11.42
C GLU A 1 -27.91 47.64 10.35
N ASP A 2 -26.68 47.78 10.72
CA ASP A 2 -25.62 48.38 9.92
C ASP A 2 -25.20 47.29 8.96
N GLY A 3 -25.47 47.47 7.66
CA GLY A 3 -25.07 46.52 6.61
C GLY A 3 -23.58 46.45 6.42
N GLU A 4 -22.88 45.98 7.46
CA GLU A 4 -21.42 45.94 7.50
C GLU A 4 -20.90 44.84 6.58
N ASN A 5 -19.88 45.20 5.83
CA ASN A 5 -19.18 44.27 4.94
C ASN A 5 -18.24 43.40 5.78
N LEU A 6 -18.65 42.17 6.15
CA LEU A 6 -17.85 41.24 6.93
C LEU A 6 -16.76 40.62 6.08
N GLY A 7 -15.53 40.64 6.57
CA GLY A 7 -14.40 39.89 6.01
C GLY A 7 -14.30 38.50 6.61
N TYR A 8 -13.98 37.48 5.79
CA TYR A 8 -13.84 36.10 6.23
C TYR A 8 -12.45 35.58 5.90
N ILE A 9 -11.74 35.03 6.90
CA ILE A 9 -10.45 34.38 6.71
C ILE A 9 -10.56 32.93 7.18
N TRP A 10 -10.45 32.02 6.22
CA TRP A 10 -10.52 30.59 6.47
C TRP A 10 -9.13 29.98 6.56
N LYS A 11 -8.91 29.05 7.51
CA LYS A 11 -7.65 28.33 7.70
C LYS A 11 -7.90 26.84 7.99
N CYS A 12 -7.03 25.98 7.47
CA CYS A 12 -6.91 24.57 7.86
C CYS A 12 -5.43 24.19 7.93
N ALA A 13 -5.09 23.16 8.71
CA ALA A 13 -3.72 22.66 8.84
C ALA A 13 -3.38 21.65 7.74
N SER A 14 -4.39 20.97 7.16
CA SER A 14 -4.23 19.94 6.13
C SER A 14 -5.46 19.88 5.23
N GLY A 15 -5.31 19.27 4.06
CA GLY A 15 -6.33 19.27 3.01
C GLY A 15 -6.28 20.54 2.17
N THR A 16 -7.21 20.65 1.22
CA THR A 16 -7.32 21.84 0.34
C THR A 16 -8.55 22.64 0.72
N LEU A 17 -8.37 23.91 1.02
CA LEU A 17 -9.43 24.83 1.41
C LEU A 17 -9.63 25.87 0.30
N THR A 18 -10.87 26.00 -0.18
CA THR A 18 -11.28 26.97 -1.21
C THR A 18 -12.32 27.91 -0.61
N PRO A 19 -11.92 29.11 -0.13
CA PRO A 19 -12.82 30.10 0.43
C PRO A 19 -13.69 30.76 -0.64
N ASN A 20 -14.94 31.08 -0.25
CA ASN A 20 -15.88 31.87 -1.05
C ASN A 20 -16.75 32.73 -0.12
N GLY A 21 -16.20 33.86 0.36
CA GLY A 21 -16.85 34.74 1.33
C GLY A 21 -17.17 34.02 2.64
N SER A 22 -18.44 34.05 3.07
CA SER A 22 -18.93 33.39 4.29
C SER A 22 -18.96 31.86 4.22
N LYS A 23 -18.58 31.28 3.09
CA LYS A 23 -18.51 29.84 2.86
C LYS A 23 -17.11 29.42 2.47
N ALA A 24 -16.76 28.17 2.72
CA ALA A 24 -15.56 27.54 2.18
C ALA A 24 -15.85 26.08 1.84
N THR A 25 -15.21 25.58 0.81
CA THR A 25 -15.18 24.16 0.50
C THR A 25 -13.83 23.61 0.97
N TRP A 26 -13.87 22.55 1.76
CA TRP A 26 -12.69 21.85 2.20
C TRP A 26 -12.67 20.44 1.62
N THR A 27 -11.57 20.08 0.97
CA THR A 27 -11.31 18.71 0.52
C THR A 27 -10.40 18.06 1.55
N ALA A 28 -10.88 17.00 2.18
CA ALA A 28 -10.16 16.26 3.20
C ALA A 28 -8.89 15.60 2.63
N PRO A 29 -7.80 15.49 3.41
CA PRO A 29 -6.70 14.60 3.08
C PRO A 29 -7.17 13.14 3.17
N LEU A 30 -6.46 12.23 2.49
CA LEU A 30 -6.79 10.79 2.52
C LEU A 30 -6.48 10.13 3.87
N LYS A 31 -5.55 10.70 4.62
CA LYS A 31 -5.15 10.18 5.93
C LYS A 31 -6.27 10.39 6.96
N HIS A 32 -6.65 9.33 7.69
CA HIS A 32 -7.62 9.46 8.77
C HIS A 32 -7.08 10.34 9.91
N GLY A 33 -7.98 10.94 10.66
CA GLY A 33 -7.61 11.80 11.78
C GLY A 33 -8.64 12.89 12.06
N ILE A 34 -8.37 13.68 13.08
CA ILE A 34 -9.19 14.86 13.42
C ILE A 34 -8.51 16.09 12.86
N TYR A 35 -9.25 16.84 12.04
CA TYR A 35 -8.78 18.04 11.37
C TYR A 35 -9.58 19.25 11.83
N PHE A 36 -8.88 20.36 12.04
CA PHE A 36 -9.49 21.60 12.51
C PHE A 36 -9.55 22.61 11.37
N ILE A 37 -10.73 23.17 11.16
CA ILE A 37 -10.95 24.28 10.23
C ILE A 37 -11.44 25.46 11.04
N SER A 38 -10.81 26.64 10.86
CA SER A 38 -11.21 27.86 11.53
C SER A 38 -11.61 28.94 10.53
N CYS A 39 -12.58 29.74 10.92
CA CYS A 39 -12.97 30.95 10.24
C CYS A 39 -12.83 32.14 11.19
N THR A 40 -12.05 33.13 10.80
CA THR A 40 -11.99 34.45 11.47
C THR A 40 -12.90 35.38 10.69
N VAL A 41 -13.84 35.99 11.38
CA VAL A 41 -14.70 37.05 10.84
C VAL A 41 -14.23 38.38 11.36
N ALA A 42 -14.14 39.37 10.51
CA ALA A 42 -13.80 40.73 10.87
C ALA A 42 -14.85 41.73 10.36
N ASP A 43 -15.18 42.73 11.16
CA ASP A 43 -15.99 43.87 10.72
C ASP A 43 -15.13 45.00 10.16
N GLY A 44 -15.77 46.03 9.62
CA GLY A 44 -15.09 47.23 9.08
C GLY A 44 -14.42 48.11 10.12
N TYR A 45 -14.66 47.87 11.42
CA TYR A 45 -14.15 48.66 12.56
C TYR A 45 -13.00 47.95 13.29
N GLY A 46 -12.64 46.75 12.90
CA GLY A 46 -11.53 46.00 13.44
C GLY A 46 -11.88 45.01 14.58
N ALA A 47 -13.17 44.84 14.89
CA ALA A 47 -13.58 43.72 15.76
C ALA A 47 -13.51 42.42 15.02
N THR A 48 -13.07 41.34 15.72
CA THR A 48 -12.91 40.02 15.14
C THR A 48 -13.48 38.93 16.04
N ASP A 49 -14.02 37.88 15.44
CA ASP A 49 -14.42 36.67 16.13
C ASP A 49 -13.89 35.45 15.37
N VAL A 50 -13.65 34.32 16.08
CA VAL A 50 -13.08 33.09 15.48
C VAL A 50 -13.92 31.91 15.88
N ALA A 51 -14.40 31.16 14.87
CA ALA A 51 -15.01 29.86 15.05
C ALA A 51 -14.08 28.77 14.55
N THR A 52 -14.04 27.64 15.26
CA THR A 52 -13.27 26.46 14.86
C THR A 52 -14.15 25.23 14.95
N ILE A 53 -14.10 24.38 13.91
CA ILE A 53 -14.76 23.07 13.89
C ILE A 53 -13.70 21.98 13.83
N ALA A 54 -13.98 20.84 14.47
CA ALA A 54 -13.23 19.61 14.35
C ALA A 54 -13.99 18.68 13.41
N ILE A 55 -13.33 18.14 12.40
CA ILE A 55 -13.89 17.18 11.45
C ILE A 55 -13.08 15.89 11.55
N GLU A 56 -13.74 14.78 11.85
CA GLU A 56 -13.14 13.47 11.80
C GLU A 56 -13.18 12.94 10.36
N VAL A 57 -12.00 12.63 9.80
CA VAL A 57 -11.85 11.90 8.54
C VAL A 57 -11.67 10.45 8.91
N THR A 58 -12.66 9.64 8.59
CA THR A 58 -12.58 8.18 8.77
C THR A 58 -11.90 7.53 7.56
N PRO A 59 -11.20 6.39 7.75
CA PRO A 59 -10.65 5.64 6.62
C PRO A 59 -11.74 5.35 5.59
N VAL A 60 -11.44 5.53 4.31
CA VAL A 60 -12.35 5.10 3.25
C VAL A 60 -12.29 3.57 3.21
N PRO A 61 -13.40 2.86 3.51
CA PRO A 61 -13.43 1.42 3.31
C PRO A 61 -13.15 1.13 1.83
N GLY A 62 -12.14 0.31 1.54
CA GLY A 62 -11.90 -0.11 0.18
C GLY A 62 -10.49 0.11 -0.36
N VAL A 63 -9.59 0.69 0.43
CA VAL A 63 -8.18 0.72 0.06
C VAL A 63 -7.48 -0.53 0.56
N GLY A 64 -6.68 -1.13 -0.27
CA GLY A 64 -6.09 -2.41 0.07
C GLY A 64 -4.77 -2.66 -0.66
N VAL A 65 -4.54 -3.91 -1.00
CA VAL A 65 -3.31 -4.35 -1.64
C VAL A 65 -3.57 -4.66 -3.10
N SER A 66 -2.75 -4.12 -4.00
CA SER A 66 -2.67 -4.54 -5.40
C SER A 66 -1.29 -5.11 -5.70
N GLY A 67 -1.17 -5.91 -6.74
CA GLY A 67 0.12 -6.44 -7.13
C GLY A 67 0.06 -7.34 -8.34
N LYS A 68 1.21 -7.91 -8.66
CA LYS A 68 1.41 -8.82 -9.78
C LYS A 68 2.07 -10.10 -9.30
N VAL A 69 1.56 -11.23 -9.79
CA VAL A 69 2.16 -12.54 -9.58
C VAL A 69 2.86 -13.00 -10.86
N LEU A 70 4.13 -13.34 -10.73
CA LEU A 70 4.99 -13.75 -11.83
C LEU A 70 5.50 -15.18 -11.64
N ASN A 71 5.74 -15.87 -12.74
CA ASN A 71 6.48 -17.11 -12.76
C ASN A 71 7.95 -16.86 -12.42
N ALA A 72 8.47 -17.55 -11.43
CA ALA A 72 9.84 -17.37 -10.94
C ALA A 72 10.94 -17.81 -11.93
N VAL A 73 10.58 -18.51 -13.03
CA VAL A 73 11.56 -18.99 -14.02
C VAL A 73 11.76 -17.99 -15.16
N ASP A 74 10.64 -17.55 -15.76
CA ASP A 74 10.64 -16.79 -17.00
C ASP A 74 10.00 -15.39 -16.86
N ARG A 75 9.54 -15.06 -15.64
CA ARG A 75 8.86 -13.81 -15.29
C ARG A 75 7.54 -13.56 -16.05
N SER A 76 7.00 -14.59 -16.69
CA SER A 76 5.67 -14.51 -17.29
C SER A 76 4.59 -14.29 -16.21
N PRO A 77 3.50 -13.60 -16.52
CA PRO A 77 2.40 -13.41 -15.57
C PRO A 77 1.71 -14.75 -15.27
N VAL A 78 1.31 -14.96 -14.01
CA VAL A 78 0.55 -16.13 -13.59
C VAL A 78 -0.90 -15.74 -13.35
N ALA A 79 -1.79 -16.24 -14.21
CA ALA A 79 -3.23 -16.02 -14.08
C ALA A 79 -3.87 -17.04 -13.12
N ASN A 80 -5.07 -16.70 -12.61
CA ASN A 80 -5.88 -17.56 -11.75
C ASN A 80 -5.20 -17.99 -10.44
N VAL A 81 -4.24 -17.20 -9.96
CA VAL A 81 -3.68 -17.40 -8.62
C VAL A 81 -4.68 -16.92 -7.59
N LEU A 82 -5.08 -17.77 -6.67
CA LEU A 82 -5.79 -17.33 -5.47
C LEU A 82 -4.77 -16.69 -4.53
N VAL A 83 -4.91 -15.38 -4.32
CA VAL A 83 -4.11 -14.60 -3.39
C VAL A 83 -4.92 -14.37 -2.11
N ILE A 84 -4.33 -14.66 -0.97
CA ILE A 84 -4.94 -14.47 0.35
C ILE A 84 -4.02 -13.56 1.17
N ILE A 85 -4.56 -12.47 1.71
CA ILE A 85 -3.83 -11.57 2.61
C ILE A 85 -4.67 -11.41 3.88
N SER A 86 -4.16 -11.92 5.00
CA SER A 86 -4.85 -11.86 6.31
C SER A 86 -6.34 -12.29 6.25
N GLY A 87 -6.67 -13.26 5.40
CA GLY A 87 -8.03 -13.78 5.23
C GLY A 87 -8.86 -13.09 4.13
N TYR A 88 -8.43 -11.96 3.60
CA TYR A 88 -9.02 -11.33 2.42
C TYR A 88 -8.51 -12.00 1.15
N THR A 89 -9.33 -12.11 0.12
CA THR A 89 -8.99 -12.88 -1.09
C THR A 89 -9.09 -12.06 -2.36
N GLY A 90 -8.24 -12.39 -3.31
CA GLY A 90 -8.28 -11.91 -4.69
C GLY A 90 -7.80 -12.99 -5.64
N THR A 91 -8.07 -12.84 -6.93
CA THR A 91 -7.60 -13.76 -7.97
C THR A 91 -6.90 -12.98 -9.06
N THR A 92 -5.75 -13.48 -9.52
CA THR A 92 -5.02 -12.80 -10.60
C THR A 92 -5.74 -12.94 -11.94
N ASN A 93 -5.73 -11.84 -12.71
CA ASN A 93 -6.22 -11.81 -14.09
C ASN A 93 -5.20 -12.41 -15.08
N ALA A 94 -5.48 -12.34 -16.39
CA ALA A 94 -4.60 -12.86 -17.45
C ALA A 94 -3.20 -12.19 -17.46
N ASN A 95 -3.07 -10.98 -16.93
CA ASN A 95 -1.80 -10.26 -16.83
C ASN A 95 -1.08 -10.50 -15.49
N GLY A 96 -1.59 -11.42 -14.66
CA GLY A 96 -1.07 -11.70 -13.33
C GLY A 96 -1.42 -10.64 -12.28
N ASP A 97 -2.23 -9.63 -12.60
CA ASP A 97 -2.58 -8.55 -11.67
C ASP A 97 -3.71 -8.98 -10.73
N TYR A 98 -3.62 -8.56 -9.48
CA TYR A 98 -4.66 -8.74 -8.47
C TYR A 98 -4.90 -7.47 -7.67
N THR A 99 -6.08 -7.36 -7.06
CA THR A 99 -6.44 -6.32 -6.10
C THR A 99 -7.30 -6.92 -5.00
N ILE A 100 -6.94 -6.63 -3.74
CA ILE A 100 -7.67 -7.05 -2.54
C ILE A 100 -7.97 -5.80 -1.74
N LEU A 101 -9.25 -5.54 -1.48
CA LEU A 101 -9.72 -4.34 -0.78
C LEU A 101 -9.86 -4.61 0.73
N ASN A 102 -9.84 -3.54 1.52
CA ASN A 102 -10.08 -3.55 2.97
C ASN A 102 -9.04 -4.33 3.80
N VAL A 103 -7.81 -4.44 3.33
CA VAL A 103 -6.74 -5.13 4.07
C VAL A 103 -6.28 -4.31 5.28
N GLY A 104 -6.14 -2.98 5.12
CA GLY A 104 -5.65 -2.08 6.17
C GLY A 104 -4.12 -2.03 6.27
N THR A 105 -3.62 -1.31 7.28
CA THR A 105 -2.20 -1.19 7.61
C THR A 105 -1.76 -2.23 8.65
N GLY A 106 -0.47 -2.38 8.88
CA GLY A 106 0.11 -3.29 9.88
C GLY A 106 0.74 -4.55 9.32
N ASN A 107 0.86 -5.58 10.16
CA ASN A 107 1.48 -6.86 9.80
C ASN A 107 0.48 -7.78 9.10
N HIS A 108 0.90 -8.36 8.01
CA HIS A 108 0.08 -9.26 7.19
C HIS A 108 0.88 -10.50 6.76
N ASP A 109 0.14 -11.60 6.53
CA ASP A 109 0.65 -12.79 5.85
C ASP A 109 -0.01 -12.87 4.48
N ALA A 110 0.83 -12.98 3.43
CA ALA A 110 0.39 -13.23 2.07
C ALA A 110 0.56 -14.70 1.72
N ALA A 111 -0.47 -15.28 1.11
CA ALA A 111 -0.43 -16.61 0.53
C ALA A 111 -0.87 -16.57 -0.93
N GLY A 112 -0.23 -17.41 -1.76
CA GLY A 112 -0.59 -17.59 -3.16
C GLY A 112 -0.70 -19.07 -3.51
N SER A 113 -1.76 -19.46 -4.23
CA SER A 113 -1.95 -20.82 -4.70
C SER A 113 -2.52 -20.87 -6.11
N SER A 114 -2.00 -21.77 -6.93
CA SER A 114 -2.47 -22.07 -8.29
C SER A 114 -2.01 -23.45 -8.70
N ASP A 115 -2.78 -24.11 -9.55
CA ASP A 115 -2.41 -25.42 -10.09
C ASP A 115 -1.10 -25.35 -10.89
N GLY A 116 -0.23 -26.32 -10.68
CA GLY A 116 1.08 -26.38 -11.32
C GLY A 116 2.16 -25.53 -10.67
N TYR A 117 1.85 -24.83 -9.57
CA TYR A 117 2.80 -24.00 -8.82
C TYR A 117 2.94 -24.48 -7.38
N CYS A 118 4.14 -24.28 -6.81
CA CYS A 118 4.36 -24.43 -5.37
C CYS A 118 3.63 -23.32 -4.63
N PRO A 119 2.99 -23.59 -3.48
CA PRO A 119 2.34 -22.56 -2.67
C PRO A 119 3.36 -21.49 -2.24
N PHE A 120 2.94 -20.23 -2.30
CA PHE A 120 3.69 -19.08 -1.78
C PHE A 120 3.15 -18.69 -0.41
N ASN A 121 4.04 -18.38 0.53
CA ASN A 121 3.68 -17.79 1.81
C ASN A 121 4.81 -16.86 2.25
N ALA A 122 4.46 -15.62 2.63
CA ALA A 122 5.42 -14.67 3.21
C ALA A 122 4.73 -13.62 4.08
N PRO A 123 5.35 -13.22 5.20
CA PRO A 123 4.92 -12.06 5.96
C PRO A 123 5.36 -10.77 5.27
N PHE A 124 4.58 -9.70 5.44
CA PHE A 124 4.94 -8.35 5.02
C PHE A 124 4.23 -7.30 5.91
N VAL A 125 4.65 -6.05 5.79
CA VAL A 125 4.11 -4.95 6.58
C VAL A 125 3.59 -3.88 5.64
N ILE A 126 2.37 -3.41 5.86
CA ILE A 126 1.84 -2.20 5.23
C ILE A 126 2.03 -1.07 6.23
N PRO A 127 2.88 -0.07 5.92
CA PRO A 127 3.11 1.07 6.81
C PRO A 127 1.83 1.88 7.09
N ASP A 128 1.76 2.52 8.26
CA ASP A 128 0.56 3.28 8.68
C ASP A 128 0.29 4.53 7.82
N ASP A 129 1.29 5.03 7.12
CA ASP A 129 1.15 6.16 6.19
C ASP A 129 0.45 5.79 4.86
N TYR A 130 0.15 4.49 4.64
CA TYR A 130 -0.64 4.00 3.50
C TYR A 130 -2.15 4.00 3.76
N GLU A 131 -2.63 4.45 4.90
CA GLU A 131 -4.07 4.58 5.13
C GLU A 131 -4.73 5.45 4.05
N GLY A 132 -5.74 4.88 3.39
CA GLY A 132 -6.43 5.53 2.28
C GLY A 132 -5.73 5.37 0.91
N GLU A 133 -4.60 4.67 0.84
CA GLU A 133 -3.85 4.40 -0.39
C GLU A 133 -3.78 2.91 -0.71
N THR A 134 -3.42 2.58 -1.95
CA THR A 134 -3.20 1.18 -2.36
C THR A 134 -1.73 0.82 -2.19
N PHE A 135 -1.46 -0.17 -1.34
CA PHE A 135 -0.12 -0.74 -1.18
C PHE A 135 0.17 -1.73 -2.31
N THR A 136 1.35 -1.65 -2.92
CA THR A 136 1.76 -2.58 -3.98
C THR A 136 2.57 -3.73 -3.39
N TYR A 137 2.10 -4.97 -3.59
CA TYR A 137 2.81 -6.18 -3.17
C TYR A 137 2.91 -7.18 -4.32
N ASN A 138 4.10 -7.30 -4.90
CA ASN A 138 4.40 -8.23 -5.99
C ASN A 138 5.13 -9.45 -5.44
N PHE A 139 4.86 -10.63 -6.01
CA PHE A 139 5.61 -11.83 -5.66
C PHE A 139 5.72 -12.79 -6.86
N SER A 140 6.60 -13.79 -6.72
CA SER A 140 6.79 -14.81 -7.74
C SER A 140 6.48 -16.20 -7.19
N MET A 141 5.89 -17.05 -8.02
CA MET A 141 5.61 -18.44 -7.70
C MET A 141 6.47 -19.39 -8.55
N SER A 142 7.00 -20.43 -7.91
CA SER A 142 7.74 -21.49 -8.62
C SER A 142 6.79 -22.49 -9.22
N PRO A 143 6.92 -22.85 -10.50
CA PRO A 143 6.32 -24.07 -11.00
C PRO A 143 6.75 -25.29 -10.15
N VAL A 144 5.85 -26.25 -10.02
CA VAL A 144 6.15 -27.51 -9.31
C VAL A 144 7.39 -28.16 -9.91
N LEU A 145 8.32 -28.57 -9.04
CA LEU A 145 9.57 -29.19 -9.44
C LEU A 145 9.43 -30.68 -9.58
N THR A 146 10.21 -31.26 -10.49
CA THR A 146 10.37 -32.73 -10.55
C THR A 146 11.16 -33.24 -9.34
N ALA A 147 10.98 -34.52 -9.01
CA ALA A 147 11.69 -35.12 -7.89
C ALA A 147 13.21 -34.92 -8.00
N GLY A 148 13.85 -34.55 -6.89
CA GLY A 148 15.30 -34.29 -6.82
C GLY A 148 15.74 -32.88 -7.21
N GLN A 149 14.80 -31.98 -7.58
CA GLN A 149 15.10 -30.59 -7.86
C GLN A 149 14.77 -29.69 -6.67
N THR A 150 15.55 -28.63 -6.49
CA THR A 150 15.31 -27.56 -5.53
C THR A 150 15.43 -26.23 -6.24
N ARG A 151 14.55 -25.28 -5.90
CA ARG A 151 14.60 -23.88 -6.39
C ARG A 151 14.52 -22.93 -5.20
N MET A 152 15.42 -21.97 -5.18
CA MET A 152 15.34 -20.82 -4.28
C MET A 152 14.87 -19.61 -5.03
N ILE A 153 13.93 -18.89 -4.44
CA ILE A 153 13.34 -17.68 -5.01
C ILE A 153 13.59 -16.56 -4.03
N LEU A 154 14.21 -15.47 -4.52
CA LEU A 154 14.35 -14.24 -3.78
C LEU A 154 13.23 -13.28 -4.22
N ASN A 155 12.45 -12.81 -3.26
CA ASN A 155 11.48 -11.74 -3.45
C ASN A 155 11.90 -10.59 -2.53
N TRP A 156 12.06 -9.40 -3.11
CA TRP A 156 12.38 -8.19 -2.35
C TRP A 156 11.69 -6.98 -2.99
N GLY A 157 11.62 -5.87 -2.24
CA GLY A 157 11.05 -4.61 -2.68
C GLY A 157 12.05 -3.78 -3.52
N GLU A 158 11.83 -2.48 -3.59
CA GLU A 158 12.69 -1.56 -4.36
C GLU A 158 14.08 -1.37 -3.75
N THR A 159 14.24 -1.68 -2.47
CA THR A 159 15.50 -1.55 -1.74
C THR A 159 15.85 -2.85 -1.01
N PRO A 160 17.09 -3.31 -1.13
CA PRO A 160 18.19 -2.77 -1.95
C PRO A 160 17.90 -2.96 -3.45
N PRO A 161 18.47 -2.11 -4.33
CA PRO A 161 18.23 -2.20 -5.78
C PRO A 161 18.77 -3.49 -6.40
N ASP A 162 19.69 -4.14 -5.70
CA ASP A 162 20.27 -5.43 -6.09
C ASP A 162 20.46 -6.33 -4.87
N LEU A 163 20.22 -7.63 -5.03
CA LEU A 163 20.33 -8.62 -3.98
C LEU A 163 20.87 -9.93 -4.56
N ASP A 164 22.08 -10.31 -4.12
CA ASP A 164 22.71 -11.56 -4.53
C ASP A 164 22.36 -12.70 -3.57
N SER A 165 22.12 -13.89 -4.15
CA SER A 165 22.00 -15.12 -3.38
C SER A 165 23.30 -15.90 -3.38
N HIS A 166 23.70 -16.38 -2.22
CA HIS A 166 24.85 -17.25 -2.04
C HIS A 166 24.40 -18.59 -1.45
N LEU A 167 24.63 -19.68 -2.17
CA LEU A 167 24.35 -21.03 -1.68
C LEU A 167 25.68 -21.74 -1.37
N LEU A 168 25.86 -22.10 -0.10
CA LEU A 168 26.89 -23.02 0.31
C LEU A 168 26.31 -24.42 0.43
N THR A 169 26.83 -25.38 -0.34
CA THR A 169 26.32 -26.75 -0.27
C THR A 169 26.93 -27.49 0.93
N PRO A 170 26.25 -28.51 1.50
CA PRO A 170 26.90 -29.50 2.33
C PRO A 170 27.99 -30.22 1.52
N ILE A 171 28.76 -31.08 2.17
CA ILE A 171 29.78 -31.89 1.51
C ILE A 171 29.09 -32.84 0.51
N ILE A 172 29.39 -32.67 -0.78
CA ILE A 172 28.92 -33.52 -1.90
C ILE A 172 30.19 -34.10 -2.53
N ASP A 173 30.30 -35.42 -2.58
CA ASP A 173 31.48 -36.13 -3.11
C ASP A 173 32.81 -35.62 -2.54
N GLY A 174 32.84 -35.32 -1.23
CA GLY A 174 34.02 -34.85 -0.54
C GLY A 174 34.36 -33.36 -0.67
N SER A 175 33.48 -32.57 -1.34
CA SER A 175 33.70 -31.15 -1.61
C SER A 175 32.49 -30.33 -1.20
N THR A 176 32.70 -29.05 -0.81
CA THR A 176 31.68 -28.05 -0.65
C THR A 176 31.74 -27.12 -1.85
N TYR A 177 30.55 -26.64 -2.30
CA TYR A 177 30.43 -25.71 -3.42
C TYR A 177 29.78 -24.41 -2.95
N HIS A 178 30.30 -23.30 -3.43
CA HIS A 178 29.69 -21.98 -3.29
C HIS A 178 29.11 -21.56 -4.63
N ILE A 179 27.78 -21.50 -4.69
CA ILE A 179 27.05 -21.11 -5.90
C ILE A 179 26.53 -19.70 -5.68
N TYR A 180 26.90 -18.79 -6.56
CA TYR A 180 26.49 -17.38 -6.52
C TYR A 180 26.50 -16.82 -7.94
N TYR A 181 25.81 -15.68 -8.14
CA TYR A 181 25.88 -14.92 -9.37
C TYR A 181 27.21 -14.15 -9.40
N SER A 182 28.01 -14.36 -10.42
CA SER A 182 29.17 -13.50 -10.70
C SER A 182 28.92 -12.74 -11.98
N SER A 183 28.87 -11.42 -11.91
CA SER A 183 28.82 -10.51 -13.06
C SER A 183 30.13 -10.47 -13.83
#